data_b0e1f7c9e48ba5500ee7664349ee9667
#
_entry.id   b0e1f7c9e48ba5500ee7664349ee9667
#
_cell.length_a   1.000
_cell.length_b   1.000
_cell.length_c   1.000
_cell.angle_alpha   90.00
_cell.angle_beta   90.00
_cell.angle_gamma   90.00
#
_symmetry.space_group_name_H-M   'P 1'
#
loop_
_entity.id
_entity.type
_entity.pdbx_description
1 polymer ?
#
loop_
_entity_poly.entity_id
_entity_poly.type
_entity_poly.pdbx_seq_one_letter_code
_entity_poly.pdbx_strand_id
1 'polypeptide(L)'
;VITSSSAMFSEAVHSFVDSFNQFLLWFGIKQSKKSNPKLYPLGRGKEEYFWTLVVAVLIFTIGGLVSLEHGIEALSHPKKLDNLFISISILTVSILLETYVLVKAVKKLRKNRDSKSILKLLKQSNDGPLIAIVVEDFAATLGLIFALIGTLLTFFTGNSFYDAASAILIGVL
;
A
#
# COMPACT_ATOMS: atom_id res chain seq x y z
N VAL A 1 -2.50 5.95 -19.28
CA VAL A 1 -1.20 5.94 -18.59
C VAL A 1 -0.14 6.48 -19.56
N ILE A 2 0.56 7.56 -19.17
CA ILE A 2 1.48 8.32 -20.06
C ILE A 2 2.78 7.54 -20.35
N THR A 3 3.10 6.52 -19.55
CA THR A 3 4.41 5.86 -19.55
C THR A 3 4.40 4.42 -20.05
N SER A 4 3.23 3.83 -20.31
CA SER A 4 3.05 2.42 -20.70
C SER A 4 3.73 1.39 -19.78
N SER A 5 4.15 1.80 -18.55
CA SER A 5 4.77 0.92 -17.54
C SER A 5 3.72 0.17 -16.75
N SER A 6 3.88 -1.15 -16.66
CA SER A 6 3.01 -2.04 -15.88
C SER A 6 3.22 -1.83 -14.39
N ALA A 7 4.46 -1.59 -13.95
CA ALA A 7 4.77 -1.28 -12.56
C ALA A 7 4.14 0.04 -12.12
N MET A 8 4.18 1.08 -12.96
CA MET A 8 3.50 2.35 -12.65
C MET A 8 1.98 2.24 -12.65
N PHE A 9 1.40 1.39 -13.49
CA PHE A 9 -0.05 1.14 -13.44
C PHE A 9 -0.43 0.45 -12.13
N SER A 10 0.28 -0.60 -11.74
CA SER A 10 0.09 -1.31 -10.48
C SER A 10 0.21 -0.36 -9.29
N GLU A 11 1.20 0.52 -9.29
CA GLU A 11 1.40 1.52 -8.25
C GLU A 11 0.29 2.58 -8.22
N ALA A 12 -0.21 3.01 -9.38
CA ALA A 12 -1.34 3.93 -9.45
C ALA A 12 -2.63 3.32 -8.87
N VAL A 13 -2.88 2.03 -9.15
CA VAL A 13 -4.01 1.27 -8.55
C VAL A 13 -3.81 1.17 -7.03
N HIS A 14 -2.62 0.82 -6.58
CA HIS A 14 -2.28 0.72 -5.15
C HIS A 14 -2.52 2.06 -4.44
N SER A 15 -1.96 3.17 -4.92
CA SER A 15 -2.15 4.50 -4.35
C SER A 15 -3.61 4.97 -4.33
N PHE A 16 -4.41 4.58 -5.34
CA PHE A 16 -5.84 4.86 -5.34
C PHE A 16 -6.57 4.08 -4.25
N VAL A 17 -6.26 2.78 -4.13
CA VAL A 17 -6.82 1.91 -3.09
C VAL A 17 -6.45 2.42 -1.70
N ASP A 18 -5.19 2.83 -1.47
CA ASP A 18 -4.71 3.38 -0.19
C ASP A 18 -5.47 4.63 0.22
N SER A 19 -5.68 5.57 -0.71
CA SER A 19 -6.45 6.77 -0.43
C SER A 19 -7.87 6.45 0.00
N PHE A 20 -8.49 5.46 -0.64
CA PHE A 20 -9.83 4.99 -0.29
C PHE A 20 -9.84 4.25 1.05
N ASN A 21 -8.83 3.44 1.33
CA ASN A 21 -8.67 2.72 2.60
C ASN A 21 -8.53 3.67 3.78
N GLN A 22 -7.72 4.72 3.65
CA GLN A 22 -7.59 5.73 4.70
C GLN A 22 -8.92 6.43 5.00
N PHE A 23 -9.74 6.68 3.98
CA PHE A 23 -11.09 7.18 4.16
C PHE A 23 -11.98 6.19 4.93
N LEU A 24 -11.95 4.91 4.57
CA LEU A 24 -12.73 3.86 5.27
C LEU A 24 -12.29 3.67 6.71
N LEU A 25 -10.99 3.67 6.99
CA LEU A 25 -10.45 3.60 8.35
C LEU A 25 -10.89 4.80 9.19
N TRP A 26 -10.79 6.01 8.64
CA TRP A 26 -11.29 7.23 9.30
C TRP A 26 -12.79 7.13 9.59
N PHE A 27 -13.58 6.65 8.62
CA PHE A 27 -15.01 6.44 8.78
C PHE A 27 -15.31 5.42 9.89
N GLY A 28 -14.59 4.30 9.94
CA GLY A 28 -14.70 3.28 10.98
C GLY A 28 -14.42 3.84 12.38
N ILE A 29 -13.32 4.57 12.53
CA ILE A 29 -12.96 5.24 13.79
C ILE A 29 -14.03 6.27 14.21
N LYS A 30 -14.55 7.04 13.26
CA LYS A 30 -15.61 8.03 13.53
C LYS A 30 -16.91 7.35 13.97
N GLN A 31 -17.24 6.21 13.38
CA GLN A 31 -18.43 5.44 13.69
C GLN A 31 -18.32 4.76 15.07
N SER A 32 -17.13 4.21 15.39
CA SER A 32 -16.89 3.58 16.69
C SER A 32 -17.07 4.53 17.89
N LYS A 33 -16.82 5.82 17.66
CA LYS A 33 -16.95 6.87 18.68
C LYS A 33 -18.38 7.37 18.91
N LYS A 34 -19.34 7.00 18.07
CA LYS A 34 -20.75 7.39 18.27
C LYS A 34 -21.34 6.63 19.46
N SER A 35 -21.84 7.37 20.43
CA SER A 35 -22.51 6.83 21.59
C SER A 35 -24.02 6.76 21.37
N ASN A 36 -24.61 5.60 21.55
CA ASN A 36 -26.04 5.41 21.70
C ASN A 36 -26.29 4.27 22.71
N PRO A 37 -26.33 4.58 24.01
CA PRO A 37 -26.43 3.56 25.06
C PRO A 37 -27.67 2.68 24.96
N LYS A 38 -28.75 3.17 24.37
CA LYS A 38 -29.99 2.40 24.20
C LYS A 38 -29.87 1.29 23.16
N LEU A 39 -29.11 1.53 22.05
CA LEU A 39 -28.92 0.56 20.99
C LEU A 39 -27.63 -0.25 21.16
N TYR A 40 -26.61 0.35 21.78
CA TYR A 40 -25.28 -0.23 21.93
C TYR A 40 -24.81 -0.10 23.38
N PRO A 41 -25.33 -0.93 24.32
CA PRO A 41 -24.97 -0.84 25.74
C PRO A 41 -23.47 -1.05 26.01
N LEU A 42 -22.79 -1.85 25.18
CA LEU A 42 -21.37 -2.14 25.26
C LEU A 42 -20.50 -1.22 24.36
N GLY A 43 -21.12 -0.18 23.78
CA GLY A 43 -20.46 0.71 22.82
C GLY A 43 -20.29 0.11 21.42
N ARG A 44 -19.64 0.87 20.52
CA ARG A 44 -19.43 0.51 19.12
C ARG A 44 -17.95 0.28 18.78
N GLY A 45 -17.10 0.02 19.77
CA GLY A 45 -15.65 -0.12 19.57
C GLY A 45 -15.25 -1.20 18.55
N LYS A 46 -16.09 -2.22 18.34
CA LYS A 46 -15.82 -3.27 17.35
C LYS A 46 -15.92 -2.78 15.89
N GLU A 47 -16.52 -1.64 15.62
CA GLU A 47 -16.67 -1.13 14.26
C GLU A 47 -15.33 -0.75 13.62
N GLU A 48 -14.37 -0.25 14.39
CA GLU A 48 -13.05 0.05 13.85
C GLU A 48 -12.35 -1.21 13.32
N TYR A 49 -12.48 -2.35 14.01
CA TYR A 49 -11.92 -3.63 13.56
C TYR A 49 -12.65 -4.18 12.34
N PHE A 50 -13.97 -4.02 12.27
CA PHE A 50 -14.74 -4.39 11.09
C PHE A 50 -14.27 -3.62 9.85
N TRP A 51 -14.15 -2.29 9.95
CA TRP A 51 -13.68 -1.48 8.83
C TRP A 51 -12.22 -1.76 8.47
N THR A 52 -11.37 -2.05 9.45
CA THR A 52 -9.99 -2.51 9.21
C THR A 52 -9.97 -3.82 8.40
N LEU A 53 -10.86 -4.78 8.71
CA LEU A 53 -10.99 -6.01 7.93
C LEU A 53 -11.48 -5.74 6.51
N VAL A 54 -12.47 -4.85 6.33
CA VAL A 54 -12.97 -4.45 5.00
C VAL A 54 -11.84 -3.87 4.16
N VAL A 55 -11.03 -2.98 4.73
CA VAL A 55 -9.84 -2.41 4.09
C VAL A 55 -8.86 -3.50 3.67
N ALA A 56 -8.51 -4.41 4.56
CA ALA A 56 -7.58 -5.51 4.24
C ALA A 56 -8.08 -6.38 3.07
N VAL A 57 -9.38 -6.68 3.03
CA VAL A 57 -9.99 -7.43 1.92
C VAL A 57 -9.95 -6.63 0.60
N LEU A 58 -10.19 -5.33 0.64
CA LEU A 58 -10.11 -4.46 -0.55
C LEU A 58 -8.68 -4.34 -1.09
N ILE A 59 -7.67 -4.19 -0.22
CA ILE A 59 -6.26 -4.17 -0.62
C ILE A 59 -5.91 -5.47 -1.33
N PHE A 60 -6.25 -6.61 -0.72
CA PHE A 60 -5.96 -7.93 -1.29
C PHE A 60 -6.66 -8.14 -2.64
N THR A 61 -7.96 -7.81 -2.74
CA THR A 61 -8.76 -8.12 -3.94
C THR A 61 -8.50 -7.14 -5.07
N ILE A 62 -8.53 -5.84 -4.82
CA ILE A 62 -8.37 -4.82 -5.87
C ILE A 62 -6.89 -4.54 -6.10
N GLY A 63 -6.13 -4.24 -5.05
CA GLY A 63 -4.71 -3.92 -5.18
C GLY A 63 -3.89 -5.11 -5.68
N GLY A 64 -3.96 -6.25 -4.98
CA GLY A 64 -3.17 -7.43 -5.27
C GLY A 64 -3.55 -8.10 -6.59
N LEU A 65 -4.83 -8.49 -6.76
CA LEU A 65 -5.26 -9.26 -7.93
C LEU A 65 -5.15 -8.46 -9.23
N VAL A 66 -5.52 -7.17 -9.25
CA VAL A 66 -5.40 -6.33 -10.46
C VAL A 66 -3.93 -6.14 -10.84
N SER A 67 -3.04 -5.94 -9.86
CA SER A 67 -1.60 -5.81 -10.12
C SER A 67 -1.00 -7.11 -10.65
N LEU A 68 -1.40 -8.27 -10.10
CA LEU A 68 -0.98 -9.59 -10.60
C LEU A 68 -1.45 -9.84 -12.02
N GLU A 69 -2.74 -9.62 -12.30
CA GLU A 69 -3.32 -9.80 -13.64
C GLU A 69 -2.58 -8.94 -14.67
N HIS A 70 -2.39 -7.66 -14.35
CA HIS A 70 -1.71 -6.73 -15.26
C HIS A 70 -0.22 -7.07 -15.45
N GLY A 71 0.46 -7.52 -14.39
CA GLY A 71 1.84 -7.99 -14.47
C GLY A 71 2.00 -9.24 -15.34
N ILE A 72 1.08 -10.21 -15.21
CA ILE A 72 1.06 -11.44 -16.04
C ILE A 72 0.75 -11.10 -17.51
N GLU A 73 -0.22 -10.21 -17.76
CA GLU A 73 -0.52 -9.73 -19.12
C GLU A 73 0.70 -9.07 -19.76
N ALA A 74 1.41 -8.23 -19.00
CA ALA A 74 2.60 -7.54 -19.49
C ALA A 74 3.77 -8.49 -19.80
N LEU A 75 3.89 -9.63 -19.11
CA LEU A 75 4.86 -10.68 -19.48
C LEU A 75 4.52 -11.32 -20.83
N SER A 76 3.23 -11.54 -21.09
CA SER A 76 2.76 -12.17 -22.33
C SER A 76 2.80 -11.21 -23.52
N HIS A 77 2.60 -9.92 -23.28
CA HIS A 77 2.55 -8.87 -24.30
C HIS A 77 3.43 -7.68 -23.89
N PRO A 78 4.77 -7.84 -23.96
CA PRO A 78 5.68 -6.80 -23.50
C PRO A 78 5.54 -5.54 -24.36
N LYS A 79 5.19 -4.43 -23.73
CA LYS A 79 5.10 -3.10 -24.36
C LYS A 79 6.41 -2.35 -24.14
N LYS A 80 6.83 -1.58 -25.12
CA LYS A 80 7.95 -0.64 -24.93
C LYS A 80 7.51 0.44 -23.94
N LEU A 81 8.38 0.71 -22.97
CA LEU A 81 8.15 1.78 -22.02
C LEU A 81 8.40 3.14 -22.68
N ASP A 82 7.41 4.01 -22.65
CA ASP A 82 7.51 5.39 -23.07
C ASP A 82 7.87 6.27 -21.88
N ASN A 83 8.66 7.33 -22.14
CA ASN A 83 8.97 8.35 -21.12
C ASN A 83 9.54 7.82 -19.79
N LEU A 84 10.48 6.87 -19.86
CA LEU A 84 11.11 6.24 -18.69
C LEU A 84 11.63 7.25 -17.66
N PHE A 85 12.14 8.39 -18.10
CA PHE A 85 12.62 9.44 -17.19
C PHE A 85 11.49 10.01 -16.32
N ILE A 86 10.29 10.16 -16.89
CA ILE A 86 9.10 10.60 -16.17
C ILE A 86 8.71 9.54 -15.12
N SER A 87 8.72 8.25 -15.50
CA SER A 87 8.43 7.15 -14.57
C SER A 87 9.38 7.14 -13.38
N ILE A 88 10.68 7.22 -13.62
CA ILE A 88 11.71 7.24 -12.57
C ILE A 88 11.53 8.44 -11.63
N SER A 89 11.23 9.62 -12.18
CA SER A 89 11.03 10.84 -11.40
C SER A 89 9.80 10.72 -10.49
N ILE A 90 8.69 10.24 -11.02
CA ILE A 90 7.45 10.03 -10.24
C ILE A 90 7.69 9.00 -9.13
N LEU A 91 8.25 7.83 -9.47
CA LEU A 91 8.52 6.77 -8.50
C LEU A 91 9.46 7.25 -7.38
N THR A 92 10.48 8.03 -7.71
CA THR A 92 11.41 8.58 -6.71
C THR A 92 10.68 9.52 -5.75
N VAL A 93 9.83 10.42 -6.25
CA VAL A 93 9.04 11.32 -5.41
C VAL A 93 8.06 10.53 -4.54
N SER A 94 7.38 9.53 -5.12
CA SER A 94 6.45 8.67 -4.38
C SER A 94 7.15 7.92 -3.24
N ILE A 95 8.34 7.34 -3.46
CA ILE A 95 9.13 6.68 -2.41
C ILE A 95 9.45 7.63 -1.25
N LEU A 96 9.81 8.88 -1.55
CA LEU A 96 10.11 9.87 -0.50
C LEU A 96 8.87 10.20 0.33
N LEU A 97 7.71 10.36 -0.32
CA LEU A 97 6.44 10.65 0.35
C LEU A 97 5.99 9.48 1.21
N GLU A 98 5.96 8.24 0.66
CA GLU A 98 5.57 7.04 1.37
C GLU A 98 6.50 6.75 2.56
N THR A 99 7.81 6.86 2.36
CA THR A 99 8.78 6.70 3.45
C THR A 99 8.54 7.72 4.58
N TYR A 100 8.17 8.95 4.25
CA TYR A 100 7.85 9.97 5.24
C TYR A 100 6.59 9.60 6.05
N VAL A 101 5.54 9.10 5.39
CA VAL A 101 4.30 8.65 6.04
C VAL A 101 4.58 7.45 6.94
N LEU A 102 5.27 6.42 6.42
CA LEU A 102 5.69 5.23 7.17
C LEU A 102 6.49 5.59 8.43
N VAL A 103 7.46 6.49 8.32
CA VAL A 103 8.26 6.93 9.48
C VAL A 103 7.37 7.60 10.53
N LYS A 104 6.39 8.41 10.13
CA LYS A 104 5.42 9.00 11.06
C LYS A 104 4.54 7.93 11.73
N ALA A 105 4.03 6.96 10.99
CA ALA A 105 3.21 5.87 11.50
C ALA A 105 4.00 5.02 12.51
N VAL A 106 5.26 4.65 12.17
CA VAL A 106 6.15 3.91 13.08
C VAL A 106 6.50 4.72 14.33
N LYS A 107 6.74 6.03 14.22
CA LYS A 107 6.96 6.90 15.38
C LYS A 107 5.74 6.93 16.30
N LYS A 108 4.54 6.98 15.74
CA LYS A 108 3.28 6.92 16.50
C LYS A 108 3.12 5.57 17.20
N LEU A 109 3.42 4.47 16.51
CA LEU A 109 3.39 3.11 17.07
C LEU A 109 4.39 2.95 18.22
N ARG A 110 5.55 3.60 18.12
CA ARG A 110 6.65 3.55 19.11
C ARG A 110 6.39 4.43 20.35
N LYS A 111 5.48 5.39 20.25
CA LYS A 111 5.17 6.31 21.34
C LYS A 111 4.69 5.54 22.59
N ASN A 112 5.33 5.80 23.73
CA ASN A 112 5.08 5.14 25.02
C ASN A 112 5.39 3.63 25.08
N ARG A 113 6.37 3.16 24.28
CA ARG A 113 6.79 1.75 24.27
C ARG A 113 8.31 1.64 24.21
N ASP A 114 8.87 0.80 25.07
CA ASP A 114 10.34 0.64 25.20
C ASP A 114 10.97 -0.30 24.16
N SER A 115 10.16 -0.93 23.30
CA SER A 115 10.68 -1.90 22.33
C SER A 115 11.27 -1.22 21.09
N LYS A 116 12.49 -1.64 20.70
CA LYS A 116 13.14 -1.20 19.45
C LYS A 116 12.67 -2.00 18.22
N SER A 117 12.12 -3.21 18.41
CA SER A 117 11.69 -4.08 17.31
C SER A 117 10.28 -3.72 16.85
N ILE A 118 10.11 -3.41 15.54
CA ILE A 118 8.80 -3.10 14.92
C ILE A 118 7.84 -4.28 15.06
N LEU A 119 8.30 -5.52 14.80
CA LEU A 119 7.47 -6.72 14.92
C LEU A 119 6.92 -6.91 16.35
N LYS A 120 7.75 -6.63 17.37
CA LYS A 120 7.32 -6.69 18.76
C LYS A 120 6.31 -5.59 19.08
N LEU A 121 6.50 -4.39 18.54
CA LEU A 121 5.58 -3.27 18.69
C LEU A 121 4.22 -3.57 18.05
N LEU A 122 4.20 -4.15 16.86
CA LEU A 122 2.97 -4.57 16.17
C LEU A 122 2.22 -5.62 16.98
N LYS A 123 2.91 -6.65 17.50
CA LYS A 123 2.29 -7.69 18.33
C LYS A 123 1.74 -7.18 19.66
N GLN A 124 2.33 -6.13 20.22
CA GLN A 124 1.92 -5.53 21.50
C GLN A 124 0.89 -4.41 21.33
N SER A 125 0.57 -4.03 20.10
CA SER A 125 -0.40 -2.97 19.84
C SER A 125 -1.82 -3.54 19.84
N ASN A 126 -2.72 -2.83 20.52
CA ASN A 126 -4.16 -3.06 20.46
C ASN A 126 -4.89 -2.09 19.50
N ASP A 127 -4.13 -1.23 18.81
CA ASP A 127 -4.66 -0.25 17.86
C ASP A 127 -4.64 -0.89 16.45
N GLY A 128 -5.74 -1.59 16.11
CA GLY A 128 -5.89 -2.29 14.83
C GLY A 128 -5.70 -1.38 13.62
N PRO A 129 -6.36 -0.21 13.55
CA PRO A 129 -6.15 0.74 12.45
C PRO A 129 -4.69 1.19 12.30
N LEU A 130 -3.99 1.47 13.40
CA LEU A 130 -2.58 1.87 13.34
C LEU A 130 -1.67 0.74 12.85
N ILE A 131 -1.97 -0.51 13.24
CA ILE A 131 -1.25 -1.69 12.73
C ILE A 131 -1.45 -1.82 11.22
N ALA A 132 -2.71 -1.71 10.76
CA ALA A 132 -3.03 -1.79 9.34
C ALA A 132 -2.26 -0.73 8.53
N ILE A 133 -2.28 0.54 8.95
CA ILE A 133 -1.55 1.63 8.29
C ILE A 133 -0.04 1.33 8.21
N VAL A 134 0.59 0.89 9.32
CA VAL A 134 2.04 0.61 9.31
C VAL A 134 2.40 -0.54 8.37
N VAL A 135 1.57 -1.60 8.31
CA VAL A 135 1.81 -2.75 7.42
C VAL A 135 1.58 -2.35 5.97
N GLU A 136 0.51 -1.60 5.68
CA GLU A 136 0.15 -1.07 4.37
C GLU A 136 1.25 -0.14 3.82
N ASP A 137 1.64 0.90 4.57
CA ASP A 137 2.71 1.85 4.18
C ASP A 137 4.07 1.13 3.96
N PHE A 138 4.36 0.09 4.76
CA PHE A 138 5.56 -0.71 4.57
C PHE A 138 5.52 -1.51 3.27
N ALA A 139 4.41 -2.16 2.96
CA ALA A 139 4.22 -2.89 1.70
C ALA A 139 4.26 -1.92 0.50
N ALA A 140 3.58 -0.77 0.58
CA ALA A 140 3.62 0.28 -0.43
C ALA A 140 5.06 0.77 -0.71
N THR A 141 5.83 1.08 0.34
CA THR A 141 7.22 1.49 0.19
C THR A 141 8.07 0.42 -0.50
N LEU A 142 7.90 -0.87 -0.15
CA LEU A 142 8.58 -1.98 -0.83
C LEU A 142 8.14 -2.13 -2.29
N GLY A 143 6.85 -2.00 -2.57
CA GLY A 143 6.29 -2.05 -3.92
C GLY A 143 6.89 -0.97 -4.82
N LEU A 144 6.96 0.28 -4.34
CA LEU A 144 7.60 1.39 -5.03
C LEU A 144 9.10 1.15 -5.31
N ILE A 145 9.82 0.55 -4.36
CA ILE A 145 11.23 0.17 -4.56
C ILE A 145 11.34 -0.87 -5.67
N PHE A 146 10.49 -1.90 -5.69
CA PHE A 146 10.49 -2.89 -6.76
C PHE A 146 10.11 -2.28 -8.11
N ALA A 147 9.12 -1.37 -8.15
CA ALA A 147 8.77 -0.63 -9.35
C ALA A 147 9.95 0.18 -9.89
N LEU A 148 10.67 0.88 -9.01
CA LEU A 148 11.84 1.68 -9.41
C LEU A 148 12.96 0.79 -9.93
N ILE A 149 13.28 -0.31 -9.25
CA ILE A 149 14.31 -1.28 -9.68
C ILE A 149 13.92 -1.88 -11.03
N GLY A 150 12.68 -2.33 -11.22
CA GLY A 150 12.20 -2.89 -12.49
C GLY A 150 12.27 -1.90 -13.64
N THR A 151 11.84 -0.65 -13.40
CA THR A 151 11.92 0.42 -14.39
C THR A 151 13.36 0.76 -14.74
N LEU A 152 14.28 0.85 -13.77
CA LEU A 152 15.72 1.08 -14.02
C LEU A 152 16.35 -0.08 -14.79
N LEU A 153 16.09 -1.32 -14.43
CA LEU A 153 16.59 -2.48 -15.16
C LEU A 153 16.07 -2.50 -16.59
N THR A 154 14.81 -2.16 -16.81
CA THR A 154 14.23 -2.02 -18.14
C THR A 154 14.91 -0.90 -18.94
N PHE A 155 15.24 0.22 -18.29
CA PHE A 155 15.97 1.33 -18.90
C PHE A 155 17.36 0.90 -19.39
N PHE A 156 18.13 0.19 -18.57
CA PHE A 156 19.50 -0.22 -18.91
C PHE A 156 19.57 -1.41 -19.87
N THR A 157 18.61 -2.34 -19.78
CA THR A 157 18.64 -3.58 -20.59
C THR A 157 17.79 -3.50 -21.86
N GLY A 158 16.86 -2.54 -21.94
CA GLY A 158 15.86 -2.46 -23.00
C GLY A 158 14.80 -3.56 -22.96
N ASN A 159 14.78 -4.40 -21.90
CA ASN A 159 13.90 -5.55 -21.77
C ASN A 159 12.76 -5.25 -20.79
N SER A 160 11.53 -5.13 -21.30
CA SER A 160 10.30 -4.86 -20.49
C SER A 160 9.94 -5.99 -19.50
N PHE A 161 10.62 -7.14 -19.56
CA PHE A 161 10.43 -8.23 -18.61
C PHE A 161 10.60 -7.78 -17.15
N TYR A 162 11.58 -6.91 -16.88
CA TYR A 162 11.85 -6.44 -15.51
C TYR A 162 10.74 -5.56 -14.96
N ASP A 163 10.11 -4.73 -15.78
CA ASP A 163 8.94 -3.91 -15.39
C ASP A 163 7.73 -4.81 -15.10
N ALA A 164 7.45 -5.80 -15.94
CA ALA A 164 6.37 -6.75 -15.73
C ALA A 164 6.61 -7.62 -14.48
N ALA A 165 7.84 -8.09 -14.25
CA ALA A 165 8.18 -8.86 -13.06
C ALA A 165 8.01 -8.04 -11.77
N SER A 166 8.36 -6.75 -11.79
CA SER A 166 8.13 -5.87 -10.63
C SER A 166 6.64 -5.63 -10.37
N ALA A 167 5.80 -5.53 -11.41
CA ALA A 167 4.34 -5.44 -11.23
C ALA A 167 3.75 -6.70 -10.56
N ILE A 168 4.24 -7.89 -10.89
CA ILE A 168 3.85 -9.13 -10.22
C ILE A 168 4.29 -9.13 -8.75
N LEU A 169 5.53 -8.69 -8.46
CA LEU A 169 6.02 -8.59 -7.09
C LEU A 169 5.18 -7.62 -6.24
N ILE A 170 4.75 -6.51 -6.82
CA ILE A 170 3.83 -5.56 -6.17
C ILE A 170 2.49 -6.23 -5.87
N GLY A 171 1.95 -7.01 -6.80
CA GLY A 171 0.69 -7.71 -6.61
C GLY A 171 0.74 -8.83 -5.56
N VAL A 172 1.93 -9.38 -5.26
CA VAL A 172 2.14 -10.39 -4.21
C VAL A 172 2.34 -9.76 -2.83
N LEU A 173 2.84 -8.51 -2.75
CA LEU A 173 2.99 -7.75 -1.51
C LEU A 173 1.66 -7.35 -0.91
#